data_ab85935488ee3a64c1aeff736d50e274
#
_entry.id   ab85935488ee3a64c1aeff736d50e274
#
_cell.length_a   1.000
_cell.length_b   1.000
_cell.length_c   1.000
_cell.angle_alpha   90.00
_cell.angle_beta   90.00
_cell.angle_gamma   90.00
#
_symmetry.space_group_name_H-M   'P 1'
#
loop_
_entity.id
_entity.type
_entity.pdbx_description
1 polymer ?
#
loop_
_entity_poly.entity_id
_entity_poly.type
_entity_poly.pdbx_seq_one_letter_code
_entity_poly.pdbx_strand_id
1 'polypeptide(L)'
;RGDMLVLDLYSESRPQWGEPESSWYRENGFDGHQWLYCMLLNYGGNVGLPGKMQHVIDAYYKASRSSFGNTLKGVGMTMEGSENNPVMYELLCELPWRPSTFSKDEWLEGYIAARYGKCTPRLREAWVLLGNSIYNCPPRSTQQGTHESIFCARPSLKAYQASSWSEMSDYYRPQDVIRAAGLFLEEA
;
A
#
# COMPACT_ATOMS: atom_id res chain seq x y z
N ARG A 1 -2.52 6.70 -30.42
CA ARG A 1 -2.51 6.00 -29.10
C ARG A 1 -1.38 6.48 -28.20
N GLY A 2 -0.42 7.26 -28.66
CA GLY A 2 0.68 7.83 -27.88
C GLY A 2 0.39 9.13 -27.12
N ASP A 3 -0.76 9.74 -27.34
CA ASP A 3 -1.07 11.09 -26.88
C ASP A 3 -1.85 11.12 -25.54
N MET A 4 -2.11 9.97 -24.95
CA MET A 4 -2.84 9.82 -23.69
C MET A 4 -2.11 8.87 -22.76
N LEU A 5 -1.93 9.29 -21.51
CA LEU A 5 -1.46 8.48 -20.41
C LEU A 5 -2.60 8.27 -19.42
N VAL A 6 -2.98 7.03 -19.19
CA VAL A 6 -4.04 6.66 -18.24
C VAL A 6 -3.44 6.47 -16.86
N LEU A 7 -4.02 7.07 -15.86
CA LEU A 7 -3.70 6.81 -14.46
C LEU A 7 -4.72 5.80 -13.93
N ASP A 8 -4.31 4.56 -13.66
CA ASP A 8 -5.13 3.62 -12.90
C ASP A 8 -5.02 3.98 -11.44
N LEU A 9 -5.83 4.95 -11.06
CA LEU A 9 -5.74 5.77 -9.85
C LEU A 9 -5.57 4.95 -8.56
N TYR A 10 -6.07 3.72 -8.55
CA TYR A 10 -6.32 2.94 -7.36
C TYR A 10 -5.99 1.46 -7.56
N SER A 11 -4.87 1.20 -8.22
CA SER A 11 -4.46 -0.15 -8.62
C SER A 11 -4.20 -1.09 -7.44
N GLU A 12 -3.81 -0.55 -6.27
CA GLU A 12 -3.53 -1.37 -5.09
C GLU A 12 -4.77 -1.94 -4.42
N SER A 13 -5.97 -1.45 -4.79
CA SER A 13 -7.22 -1.89 -4.16
C SER A 13 -8.32 -2.23 -5.16
N ARG A 14 -8.41 -1.50 -6.26
CA ARG A 14 -9.43 -1.71 -7.31
C ARG A 14 -8.82 -1.54 -8.70
N PRO A 15 -7.91 -2.43 -9.09
CA PRO A 15 -7.28 -2.35 -10.39
C PRO A 15 -8.33 -2.51 -11.50
N GLN A 16 -8.21 -1.68 -12.55
CA GLN A 16 -9.06 -1.81 -13.73
C GLN A 16 -8.50 -2.81 -14.75
N TRP A 17 -7.29 -3.28 -14.51
CA TRP A 17 -6.59 -4.28 -15.32
C TRP A 17 -6.61 -5.66 -14.63
N GLY A 18 -6.70 -6.73 -15.40
CA GLY A 18 -6.31 -8.08 -14.97
C GLY A 18 -7.07 -8.74 -13.80
N GLU A 19 -8.12 -8.14 -13.27
CA GLU A 19 -8.93 -8.71 -12.19
C GLU A 19 -10.41 -8.72 -12.57
N PRO A 20 -10.89 -9.79 -13.24
CA PRO A 20 -12.27 -9.88 -13.73
C PRO A 20 -13.36 -9.73 -12.66
N GLU A 21 -13.03 -10.06 -11.41
CA GLU A 21 -13.97 -9.92 -10.29
C GLU A 21 -14.05 -8.49 -9.74
N SER A 22 -13.18 -7.59 -10.19
CA SER A 22 -13.29 -6.17 -9.85
C SER A 22 -14.50 -5.56 -10.56
N SER A 23 -15.32 -4.81 -9.83
CA SER A 23 -16.46 -4.08 -10.42
C SER A 23 -16.03 -3.01 -11.44
N TRP A 24 -14.74 -2.69 -11.49
CA TRP A 24 -14.16 -1.68 -12.37
C TRP A 24 -13.31 -2.31 -13.47
N TYR A 25 -13.31 -3.63 -13.55
CA TYR A 25 -12.52 -4.35 -14.54
C TYR A 25 -12.83 -3.93 -15.98
N ARG A 26 -11.78 -3.78 -16.77
CA ARG A 26 -11.81 -3.51 -18.19
C ARG A 26 -11.17 -4.67 -18.93
N GLU A 27 -11.96 -5.41 -19.70
CA GLU A 27 -11.51 -6.60 -20.42
C GLU A 27 -10.31 -6.33 -21.35
N ASN A 28 -10.32 -5.17 -22.01
CA ASN A 28 -9.25 -4.75 -22.92
C ASN A 28 -8.19 -3.84 -22.24
N GLY A 29 -8.14 -3.84 -20.91
CA GLY A 29 -7.28 -2.92 -20.17
C GLY A 29 -7.59 -1.47 -20.55
N PHE A 30 -6.59 -0.74 -21.01
CA PHE A 30 -6.74 0.66 -21.40
C PHE A 30 -6.72 0.85 -22.94
N ASP A 31 -7.22 -0.12 -23.69
CA ASP A 31 -7.35 -0.10 -25.15
C ASP A 31 -6.02 0.19 -25.88
N GLY A 32 -4.91 -0.27 -25.30
CA GLY A 32 -3.55 -0.06 -25.81
C GLY A 32 -2.96 1.32 -25.53
N HIS A 33 -3.62 2.15 -24.72
CA HIS A 33 -3.02 3.38 -24.23
C HIS A 33 -1.95 3.09 -23.18
N GLN A 34 -0.99 4.00 -23.05
CA GLN A 34 -0.01 3.96 -21.96
C GLN A 34 -0.68 4.20 -20.63
N TRP A 35 -0.21 3.54 -19.57
CA TRP A 35 -0.81 3.68 -18.27
C TRP A 35 0.22 3.58 -17.13
N LEU A 36 -0.17 4.08 -15.96
CA LEU A 36 0.58 3.98 -14.71
C LEU A 36 -0.21 3.17 -13.69
N TYR A 37 0.51 2.30 -12.96
CA TYR A 37 0.03 1.66 -11.75
C TYR A 37 0.08 2.67 -10.61
N CYS A 38 -1.05 3.19 -10.19
CA CYS A 38 -1.11 4.23 -9.17
C CYS A 38 -1.56 3.66 -7.83
N MET A 39 -1.10 4.28 -6.75
CA MET A 39 -1.52 3.98 -5.39
C MET A 39 -2.13 5.22 -4.76
N LEU A 40 -3.38 5.08 -4.28
CA LEU A 40 -4.11 6.11 -3.58
C LEU A 40 -3.87 6.03 -2.07
N LEU A 41 -3.99 4.87 -1.48
CA LEU A 41 -3.81 4.50 -0.09
C LEU A 41 -4.74 5.23 0.89
N ASN A 42 -4.78 6.56 0.85
CA ASN A 42 -5.58 7.41 1.74
C ASN A 42 -6.70 8.09 0.97
N TYR A 43 -7.90 8.08 1.55
CA TYR A 43 -9.08 8.73 0.99
C TYR A 43 -9.46 9.96 1.78
N GLY A 44 -9.86 11.01 1.08
CA GLY A 44 -10.37 12.23 1.70
C GLY A 44 -9.39 12.90 2.68
N GLY A 45 -8.09 12.68 2.50
CA GLY A 45 -7.07 13.18 3.40
C GLY A 45 -7.00 12.46 4.76
N ASN A 46 -7.72 11.35 4.93
CA ASN A 46 -7.62 10.56 6.14
C ASN A 46 -6.29 9.81 6.19
N VAL A 47 -5.47 10.16 7.14
CA VAL A 47 -4.18 9.50 7.37
C VAL A 47 -4.39 8.30 8.26
N GLY A 48 -4.09 7.13 7.73
CA GLY A 48 -4.01 5.91 8.50
C GLY A 48 -2.61 5.32 8.42
N LEU A 49 -2.31 4.42 9.35
CA LEU A 49 -1.11 3.59 9.25
C LEU A 49 -1.27 2.42 8.26
N PRO A 50 -2.48 2.01 7.82
CA PRO A 50 -2.64 0.79 7.05
C PRO A 50 -1.87 0.82 5.72
N GLY A 51 -1.52 -0.38 5.26
CA GLY A 51 -0.86 -0.59 3.99
C GLY A 51 -0.96 -2.04 3.54
N LYS A 52 -0.58 -2.29 2.29
CA LYS A 52 -0.66 -3.59 1.64
C LYS A 52 0.68 -3.95 1.01
N MET A 53 1.76 -3.95 1.81
CA MET A 53 3.13 -4.01 1.27
C MET A 53 3.33 -5.16 0.29
N GLN A 54 3.13 -6.41 0.75
CA GLN A 54 3.37 -7.57 -0.11
C GLN A 54 2.39 -7.59 -1.29
N HIS A 55 1.14 -7.23 -1.07
CA HIS A 55 0.15 -7.17 -2.15
C HIS A 55 0.55 -6.16 -3.24
N VAL A 56 1.03 -4.98 -2.87
CA VAL A 56 1.47 -3.95 -3.84
C VAL A 56 2.65 -4.45 -4.67
N ILE A 57 3.61 -5.13 -4.04
CA ILE A 57 4.72 -5.79 -4.75
C ILE A 57 4.18 -6.79 -5.77
N ASP A 58 3.40 -7.76 -5.30
CA ASP A 58 2.91 -8.87 -6.13
C ASP A 58 2.00 -8.37 -7.26
N ALA A 59 1.11 -7.43 -6.96
CA ALA A 59 0.18 -6.86 -7.92
C ALA A 59 0.89 -6.08 -9.02
N TYR A 60 1.88 -5.26 -8.69
CA TYR A 60 2.69 -4.54 -9.68
C TYR A 60 3.38 -5.50 -10.65
N TYR A 61 4.06 -6.54 -10.14
CA TYR A 61 4.74 -7.50 -11.01
C TYR A 61 3.76 -8.40 -11.77
N LYS A 62 2.59 -8.68 -11.23
CA LYS A 62 1.50 -9.31 -11.99
C LYS A 62 1.07 -8.41 -13.15
N ALA A 63 0.89 -7.10 -12.91
CA ALA A 63 0.55 -6.12 -13.93
C ALA A 63 1.61 -6.03 -15.03
N SER A 64 2.87 -5.91 -14.66
CA SER A 64 3.99 -5.78 -15.59
C SER A 64 4.19 -7.00 -16.50
N ARG A 65 3.78 -8.18 -16.04
CA ARG A 65 3.86 -9.46 -16.78
C ARG A 65 2.55 -9.82 -17.50
N SER A 66 1.51 -9.05 -17.30
CA SER A 66 0.22 -9.27 -17.97
C SER A 66 0.27 -8.89 -19.45
N SER A 67 -0.80 -9.21 -20.19
CA SER A 67 -0.96 -8.76 -21.57
C SER A 67 -0.96 -7.23 -21.73
N PHE A 68 -1.20 -6.50 -20.65
CA PHE A 68 -1.19 -5.03 -20.59
C PHE A 68 0.16 -4.45 -20.13
N GLY A 69 1.11 -5.31 -19.76
CA GLY A 69 2.41 -4.89 -19.22
C GLY A 69 3.27 -4.11 -20.21
N ASN A 70 3.13 -4.35 -21.51
CA ASN A 70 3.85 -3.63 -22.57
C ASN A 70 3.47 -2.13 -22.62
N THR A 71 2.29 -1.76 -22.17
CA THR A 71 1.79 -0.38 -22.10
C THR A 71 1.92 0.22 -20.71
N LEU A 72 2.27 -0.55 -19.68
CA LEU A 72 2.60 -0.05 -18.35
C LEU A 72 3.93 0.73 -18.40
N LYS A 73 3.90 2.00 -17.99
CA LYS A 73 5.06 2.93 -18.07
C LYS A 73 5.70 3.25 -16.73
N GLY A 74 5.13 2.76 -15.67
CA GLY A 74 5.66 2.96 -14.32
C GLY A 74 4.57 3.03 -13.27
N VAL A 75 4.86 3.74 -12.21
CA VAL A 75 3.97 3.92 -11.06
C VAL A 75 3.54 5.38 -10.93
N GLY A 76 2.45 5.62 -10.21
CA GLY A 76 1.96 6.95 -9.91
C GLY A 76 1.54 7.07 -8.44
N MET A 77 1.81 8.20 -7.84
CA MET A 77 1.37 8.56 -6.50
C MET A 77 0.12 9.44 -6.63
N THR A 78 -1.01 8.96 -6.12
CA THR A 78 -2.32 9.62 -6.29
C THR A 78 -2.99 9.86 -4.95
N MET A 79 -2.18 10.06 -3.91
CA MET A 79 -2.66 10.32 -2.55
C MET A 79 -3.58 11.55 -2.50
N GLU A 80 -4.57 11.47 -1.62
CA GLU A 80 -5.42 12.59 -1.23
C GLU A 80 -4.95 13.15 0.12
N GLY A 81 -4.70 14.46 0.15
CA GLY A 81 -4.18 15.14 1.35
C GLY A 81 -2.66 15.18 1.43
N SER A 82 -2.15 15.90 2.43
CA SER A 82 -0.72 16.21 2.59
C SER A 82 0.04 15.20 3.44
N GLU A 83 -0.65 14.47 4.29
CA GLU A 83 -0.04 13.50 5.20
C GLU A 83 -0.21 12.08 4.66
N ASN A 84 0.88 11.35 4.54
CA ASN A 84 0.90 10.03 3.93
C ASN A 84 1.93 9.13 4.61
N ASN A 85 1.84 7.82 4.36
CA ASN A 85 2.79 6.83 4.84
C ASN A 85 4.03 6.75 3.94
N PRO A 86 5.17 7.38 4.30
CA PRO A 86 6.34 7.40 3.43
C PRO A 86 6.81 6.01 3.02
N VAL A 87 6.80 5.06 3.93
CA VAL A 87 7.25 3.69 3.68
C VAL A 87 6.50 3.03 2.51
N MET A 88 5.19 3.27 2.39
CA MET A 88 4.39 2.70 1.32
C MET A 88 4.71 3.33 -0.05
N TYR A 89 4.95 4.64 -0.07
CA TYR A 89 5.27 5.36 -1.31
C TYR A 89 6.72 5.17 -1.73
N GLU A 90 7.66 5.04 -0.78
CA GLU A 90 9.03 4.65 -1.08
C GLU A 90 9.06 3.26 -1.72
N LEU A 91 8.31 2.30 -1.14
CA LEU A 91 8.15 0.96 -1.72
C LEU A 91 7.60 1.04 -3.15
N LEU A 92 6.50 1.76 -3.36
CA LEU A 92 5.89 1.92 -4.69
C LEU A 92 6.90 2.46 -5.71
N CYS A 93 7.64 3.52 -5.35
CA CYS A 93 8.59 4.17 -6.25
C CYS A 93 9.79 3.28 -6.62
N GLU A 94 10.13 2.30 -5.79
CA GLU A 94 11.22 1.36 -6.09
C GLU A 94 10.81 0.24 -7.06
N LEU A 95 9.52 -0.11 -7.15
CA LEU A 95 9.06 -1.26 -7.94
C LEU A 95 9.53 -1.25 -9.39
N PRO A 96 9.47 -0.12 -10.15
CA PRO A 96 9.89 -0.09 -11.54
C PRO A 96 11.40 -0.30 -11.74
N TRP A 97 12.19 -0.09 -10.70
CA TRP A 97 13.66 -0.17 -10.77
C TRP A 97 14.19 -1.56 -10.41
N ARG A 98 13.36 -2.44 -9.90
CA ARG A 98 13.73 -3.80 -9.54
C ARG A 98 13.32 -4.79 -10.64
N PRO A 99 14.19 -5.74 -11.01
CA PRO A 99 13.94 -6.61 -12.18
C PRO A 99 12.90 -7.71 -11.90
N SER A 100 12.61 -8.02 -10.64
CA SER A 100 11.73 -9.11 -10.26
C SER A 100 11.04 -8.85 -8.93
N THR A 101 10.00 -9.63 -8.65
CA THR A 101 9.33 -9.63 -7.34
C THR A 101 10.32 -9.98 -6.22
N PHE A 102 10.05 -9.46 -5.04
CA PHE A 102 10.82 -9.66 -3.81
C PHE A 102 9.88 -9.72 -2.61
N SER A 103 10.36 -10.15 -1.46
CA SER A 103 9.57 -10.10 -0.23
C SER A 103 9.63 -8.73 0.41
N LYS A 104 8.53 -8.32 1.08
CA LYS A 104 8.52 -7.09 1.86
C LYS A 104 9.59 -7.07 2.96
N ASP A 105 9.90 -8.24 3.54
CA ASP A 105 10.88 -8.34 4.62
C ASP A 105 12.31 -8.09 4.12
N GLU A 106 12.64 -8.59 2.92
CA GLU A 106 13.91 -8.28 2.24
C GLU A 106 14.03 -6.77 1.94
N TRP A 107 12.94 -6.16 1.45
CA TRP A 107 12.92 -4.74 1.16
C TRP A 107 13.06 -3.89 2.43
N LEU A 108 12.39 -4.28 3.51
CA LEU A 108 12.43 -3.56 4.79
C LEU A 108 13.84 -3.48 5.38
N GLU A 109 14.70 -4.46 5.18
CA GLU A 109 16.09 -4.38 5.63
C GLU A 109 16.84 -3.21 4.99
N GLY A 110 16.70 -3.05 3.69
CA GLY A 110 17.27 -1.91 2.96
C GLY A 110 16.66 -0.58 3.39
N TYR A 111 15.34 -0.54 3.52
CA TYR A 111 14.61 0.65 3.99
C TYR A 111 15.07 1.09 5.39
N ILE A 112 15.19 0.16 6.33
CA ILE A 112 15.67 0.44 7.69
C ILE A 112 17.08 1.03 7.66
N ALA A 113 17.98 0.38 6.92
CA ALA A 113 19.36 0.85 6.82
C ALA A 113 19.46 2.26 6.22
N ALA A 114 18.68 2.53 5.17
CA ALA A 114 18.65 3.84 4.51
C ALA A 114 18.05 4.93 5.42
N ARG A 115 16.95 4.62 6.12
CA ARG A 115 16.22 5.61 6.93
C ARG A 115 16.90 5.94 8.25
N TYR A 116 17.51 4.94 8.91
CA TYR A 116 18.08 5.09 10.25
C TYR A 116 19.62 5.08 10.25
N GLY A 117 20.25 4.89 9.10
CA GLY A 117 21.70 4.74 9.00
C GLY A 117 22.26 3.45 9.64
N LYS A 118 21.39 2.61 10.18
CA LYS A 118 21.70 1.33 10.85
C LYS A 118 20.51 0.38 10.74
N CYS A 119 20.76 -0.92 10.81
CA CYS A 119 19.71 -1.92 10.89
C CYS A 119 19.94 -2.78 12.14
N THR A 120 19.46 -2.34 13.29
CA THR A 120 19.59 -3.07 14.54
C THR A 120 18.54 -4.19 14.63
N PRO A 121 18.74 -5.21 15.48
CA PRO A 121 17.73 -6.24 15.71
C PRO A 121 16.38 -5.68 16.17
N ARG A 122 16.36 -4.61 16.97
CA ARG A 122 15.13 -3.97 17.43
C ARG A 122 14.38 -3.25 16.31
N LEU A 123 15.10 -2.46 15.50
CA LEU A 123 14.49 -1.81 14.33
C LEU A 123 13.93 -2.83 13.36
N ARG A 124 14.66 -3.92 13.12
CA ARG A 124 14.17 -5.03 12.29
C ARG A 124 12.91 -5.65 12.88
N GLU A 125 12.90 -5.99 14.17
CA GLU A 125 11.73 -6.56 14.84
C GLU A 125 10.54 -5.61 14.76
N ALA A 126 10.72 -4.31 15.02
CA ALA A 126 9.66 -3.32 14.94
C ALA A 126 9.02 -3.26 13.54
N TRP A 127 9.84 -3.18 12.50
CA TRP A 127 9.34 -3.13 11.12
C TRP A 127 8.73 -4.43 10.64
N VAL A 128 9.24 -5.59 11.06
CA VAL A 128 8.63 -6.90 10.78
C VAL A 128 7.27 -7.01 11.46
N LEU A 129 7.12 -6.55 12.71
CA LEU A 129 5.82 -6.49 13.38
C LEU A 129 4.83 -5.62 12.61
N LEU A 130 5.21 -4.42 12.19
CA LEU A 130 4.35 -3.54 11.39
C LEU A 130 4.03 -4.16 10.03
N GLY A 131 5.03 -4.72 9.35
CA GLY A 131 4.87 -5.37 8.04
C GLY A 131 3.96 -6.59 8.06
N ASN A 132 3.87 -7.29 9.18
CA ASN A 132 3.01 -8.48 9.36
C ASN A 132 1.66 -8.14 10.01
N SER A 133 1.46 -6.94 10.47
CA SER A 133 0.23 -6.47 11.10
C SER A 133 -0.43 -5.38 10.24
N ILE A 134 -0.24 -4.13 10.60
CA ILE A 134 -0.96 -3.00 10.01
C ILE A 134 -0.65 -2.77 8.52
N TYR A 135 0.57 -3.13 8.07
CA TYR A 135 0.95 -3.07 6.64
C TYR A 135 0.66 -4.37 5.87
N ASN A 136 -0.10 -5.29 6.46
CA ASN A 136 -0.57 -6.51 5.82
C ASN A 136 -2.10 -6.50 5.61
N CYS A 137 -2.67 -5.36 5.26
CA CYS A 137 -4.09 -5.24 5.01
C CYS A 137 -4.50 -6.15 3.85
N PRO A 138 -5.55 -6.97 4.01
CA PRO A 138 -6.04 -7.83 2.94
C PRO A 138 -6.45 -7.03 1.70
N PRO A 139 -6.13 -7.50 0.49
CA PRO A 139 -6.33 -6.75 -0.74
C PRO A 139 -7.80 -6.38 -1.04
N ARG A 140 -8.75 -7.21 -0.62
CA ARG A 140 -10.18 -7.05 -0.93
C ARG A 140 -11.05 -6.76 0.30
N SER A 141 -10.46 -6.37 1.39
CA SER A 141 -11.17 -6.22 2.66
C SER A 141 -12.10 -5.01 2.73
N THR A 142 -12.03 -4.09 1.76
CA THR A 142 -12.91 -2.93 1.68
C THR A 142 -13.54 -2.76 0.33
N GLN A 143 -14.75 -2.24 0.29
CA GLN A 143 -15.39 -1.87 -0.97
C GLN A 143 -14.76 -0.63 -1.60
N GLN A 144 -14.07 0.20 -0.81
CA GLN A 144 -13.61 1.52 -1.25
C GLN A 144 -12.19 1.90 -0.82
N GLY A 145 -11.40 0.98 -0.32
CA GLY A 145 -10.05 1.32 0.02
C GLY A 145 -9.39 0.45 1.07
N THR A 146 -8.28 0.91 1.55
CA THR A 146 -7.56 0.32 2.66
C THR A 146 -8.36 0.57 3.94
N HIS A 147 -8.48 -0.44 4.80
CA HIS A 147 -9.07 -0.25 6.12
C HIS A 147 -8.27 0.79 6.88
N GLU A 148 -8.96 1.78 7.40
CA GLU A 148 -8.33 2.74 8.29
C GLU A 148 -8.05 2.10 9.64
N SER A 149 -6.93 2.50 10.23
CA SER A 149 -6.54 2.02 11.54
C SER A 149 -7.43 2.61 12.63
N ILE A 150 -7.75 1.82 13.64
CA ILE A 150 -8.40 2.31 14.86
C ILE A 150 -7.63 3.46 15.52
N PHE A 151 -6.32 3.55 15.32
CA PHE A 151 -5.50 4.66 15.83
C PHE A 151 -5.84 6.01 15.20
N CYS A 152 -6.50 6.01 14.06
CA CYS A 152 -6.91 7.23 13.35
C CYS A 152 -8.36 7.61 13.62
N ALA A 153 -9.12 6.73 14.28
CA ALA A 153 -10.50 6.99 14.64
C ALA A 153 -10.60 8.01 15.77
N ARG A 154 -11.56 8.93 15.68
CA ARG A 154 -11.86 9.81 16.80
C ARG A 154 -12.43 9.00 17.96
N PRO A 155 -11.96 9.19 19.19
CA PRO A 155 -12.52 8.49 20.34
C PRO A 155 -14.04 8.71 20.46
N SER A 156 -14.79 7.62 20.50
CA SER A 156 -16.25 7.62 20.66
C SER A 156 -16.69 6.29 21.25
N LEU A 157 -17.68 6.33 22.14
CA LEU A 157 -18.30 5.11 22.69
C LEU A 157 -19.08 4.29 21.65
N LYS A 158 -19.36 4.89 20.49
CA LYS A 158 -20.11 4.26 19.39
C LYS A 158 -19.31 4.26 18.09
N ALA A 159 -17.98 4.38 18.16
CA ALA A 159 -17.15 4.35 16.97
C ALA A 159 -17.21 2.95 16.33
N TYR A 160 -17.66 2.90 15.11
CA TYR A 160 -17.67 1.70 14.25
C TYR A 160 -16.97 1.94 12.91
N GLN A 161 -16.60 3.19 12.66
CA GLN A 161 -15.93 3.63 11.44
C GLN A 161 -14.83 4.62 11.81
N ALA A 162 -13.69 4.52 11.13
CA ALA A 162 -12.64 5.51 11.22
C ALA A 162 -12.96 6.72 10.34
N SER A 163 -13.66 6.50 9.21
CA SER A 163 -14.18 7.53 8.32
C SER A 163 -15.52 7.11 7.73
N SER A 164 -16.11 7.97 6.89
CA SER A 164 -17.35 7.66 6.16
C SER A 164 -17.18 6.55 5.11
N TRP A 165 -15.95 6.15 4.80
CA TRP A 165 -15.61 5.26 3.69
C TRP A 165 -15.04 3.92 4.10
N SER A 166 -14.54 3.77 5.32
CA SER A 166 -13.92 2.54 5.79
C SER A 166 -14.39 2.14 7.16
N GLU A 167 -14.53 0.83 7.35
CA GLU A 167 -14.82 0.23 8.63
C GLU A 167 -13.52 0.10 9.43
N MET A 168 -13.63 0.19 10.75
CA MET A 168 -12.53 -0.22 11.63
C MET A 168 -12.39 -1.73 11.55
N SER A 169 -11.21 -2.18 11.19
CA SER A 169 -10.97 -3.59 10.92
C SER A 169 -9.97 -4.20 11.88
N ASP A 170 -10.29 -5.39 12.35
CA ASP A 170 -9.45 -6.21 13.21
C ASP A 170 -8.50 -7.15 12.40
N TYR A 171 -8.08 -6.76 11.19
CA TYR A 171 -7.18 -7.60 10.41
C TYR A 171 -5.77 -7.71 11.01
N TYR A 172 -5.46 -6.91 12.02
CA TYR A 172 -4.20 -6.95 12.75
C TYR A 172 -4.44 -6.87 14.26
N ARG A 173 -3.42 -7.24 15.05
CA ARG A 173 -3.44 -7.13 16.51
C ARG A 173 -2.88 -5.77 16.93
N PRO A 174 -3.64 -4.91 17.62
CA PRO A 174 -3.14 -3.61 18.10
C PRO A 174 -1.88 -3.72 18.96
N GLN A 175 -1.72 -4.82 19.70
CA GLN A 175 -0.54 -5.10 20.53
C GLN A 175 0.75 -5.16 19.74
N ASP A 176 0.70 -5.62 18.49
CA ASP A 176 1.89 -5.69 17.63
C ASP A 176 2.36 -4.28 17.24
N VAL A 177 1.42 -3.37 17.01
CA VAL A 177 1.72 -1.94 16.74
C VAL A 177 2.28 -1.25 17.98
N ILE A 178 1.69 -1.51 19.15
CA ILE A 178 2.16 -0.96 20.43
C ILE A 178 3.57 -1.47 20.74
N ARG A 179 3.83 -2.76 20.53
CA ARG A 179 5.16 -3.34 20.72
C ARG A 179 6.18 -2.72 19.76
N ALA A 180 5.83 -2.57 18.49
CA ALA A 180 6.70 -1.91 17.51
C ALA A 180 7.05 -0.48 17.94
N ALA A 181 6.07 0.29 18.41
CA ALA A 181 6.29 1.63 18.94
C ALA A 181 7.27 1.63 20.13
N GLY A 182 7.12 0.68 21.06
CA GLY A 182 8.06 0.49 22.18
C GLY A 182 9.49 0.24 21.70
N LEU A 183 9.67 -0.65 20.72
CA LEU A 183 10.98 -0.96 20.15
C LEU A 183 11.63 0.26 19.46
N PHE A 184 10.85 1.11 18.80
CA PHE A 184 11.37 2.37 18.23
C PHE A 184 11.82 3.34 19.31
N LEU A 185 11.07 3.46 20.40
CA LEU A 185 11.45 4.33 21.54
C LEU A 185 12.72 3.86 22.25
N GLU A 186 13.00 2.56 22.27
CA GLU A 186 14.23 2.00 22.85
C GLU A 186 15.47 2.23 21.96
N GLU A 187 15.28 2.57 20.69
CA GLU A 187 16.35 2.84 19.72
C GLU A 187 16.61 4.33 19.48
N ALA A 188 15.72 5.20 19.97
CA ALA A 188 15.86 6.66 19.86
C ALA A 188 16.89 7.20 20.83
#